data_e284ac62eb49b0589ced7539c554731e
#
_entry.id   e284ac62eb49b0589ced7539c554731e
#
_cell.length_a   1.000
_cell.length_b   1.000
_cell.length_c   1.000
_cell.angle_alpha   90.00
_cell.angle_beta   90.00
_cell.angle_gamma   90.00
#
_symmetry.space_group_name_H-M   'P 1'
#
loop_
_entity.id
_entity.type
_entity.pdbx_description
1 polymer ?
#
loop_
_entity_poly.entity_id
_entity_poly.type
_entity_poly.pdbx_seq_one_letter_code
_entity_poly.pdbx_strand_id
1 'polypeptide(L)'
;VRDITARRDTIRARVNELSKLVGTARRNGDNDEAEKLQAESRSLGDDEKSLAESFETAQGQLRDVMLRLPNLPHADAPDGASDHDNPLVIGPNQMPASFTEYQRMPHWEIADELGILDNERAVKLSGAMFTMQRGAGAMLSRALCQYALDMNADAFEEIRPPSLVTTATLTATGQLPKFAEDAYAIERDDLWCIPTAEAPLTSMYAGEVLDESQLPLRLMAYSSCYRREAGSAGRDTRGMLRQHQFWKCELVSITDAESAMEEHERMTACAEEVLKRLGLHFRTMTLCTGDMGFGARKTYDLEVWLPGQNTYREISSCSV
;
A
#
# COMPACT_ATOMS: atom_id res chain seq x y z
N VAL A 1 9.10 -25.29 -9.41
CA VAL A 1 9.71 -25.25 -8.07
C VAL A 1 9.65 -26.62 -7.42
N ARG A 2 8.47 -27.23 -7.15
CA ARG A 2 8.33 -28.54 -6.47
C ARG A 2 9.18 -29.64 -7.09
N ASP A 3 9.13 -29.80 -8.41
CA ASP A 3 9.88 -30.84 -9.12
C ASP A 3 11.41 -30.64 -8.98
N ILE A 4 11.87 -29.39 -9.07
CA ILE A 4 13.28 -29.06 -8.87
C ILE A 4 13.71 -29.38 -7.44
N THR A 5 12.90 -29.03 -6.44
CA THR A 5 13.17 -29.34 -5.03
C THR A 5 13.30 -30.84 -4.82
N ALA A 6 12.34 -31.65 -5.29
CA ALA A 6 12.35 -33.10 -5.16
C ALA A 6 13.60 -33.72 -5.81
N ARG A 7 14.00 -33.24 -6.99
CA ARG A 7 15.24 -33.70 -7.65
C ARG A 7 16.49 -33.34 -6.87
N ARG A 8 16.58 -32.12 -6.33
CA ARG A 8 17.71 -31.69 -5.49
C ARG A 8 17.82 -32.55 -4.23
N ASP A 9 16.70 -32.83 -3.58
CA ASP A 9 16.68 -33.68 -2.37
C ASP A 9 17.15 -35.09 -2.67
N THR A 10 16.74 -35.66 -3.82
CA THR A 10 17.18 -36.97 -4.29
C THR A 10 18.71 -36.99 -4.52
N ILE A 11 19.23 -35.97 -5.21
CA ILE A 11 20.68 -35.85 -5.47
C ILE A 11 21.46 -35.71 -4.17
N ARG A 12 21.01 -34.85 -3.27
CA ARG A 12 21.66 -34.65 -1.94
C ARG A 12 21.71 -35.95 -1.10
N ALA A 13 20.61 -36.70 -1.11
CA ALA A 13 20.56 -38.00 -0.45
C ALA A 13 21.58 -38.94 -1.06
N ARG A 14 21.69 -39.02 -2.41
CA ARG A 14 22.67 -39.88 -3.10
C ARG A 14 24.10 -39.42 -2.84
N VAL A 15 24.41 -38.14 -2.85
CA VAL A 15 25.74 -37.61 -2.54
C VAL A 15 26.15 -37.96 -1.10
N ASN A 16 25.22 -37.91 -0.15
CA ASN A 16 25.47 -38.31 1.24
C ASN A 16 25.75 -39.82 1.36
N GLU A 17 25.05 -40.65 0.61
CA GLU A 17 25.28 -42.10 0.52
C GLU A 17 26.66 -42.39 -0.08
N LEU A 18 26.97 -41.77 -1.23
CA LEU A 18 28.27 -41.95 -1.89
C LEU A 18 29.44 -41.54 -0.98
N SER A 19 29.28 -40.48 -0.22
CA SER A 19 30.30 -40.03 0.74
C SER A 19 30.61 -41.10 1.78
N LYS A 20 29.59 -41.84 2.26
CA LYS A 20 29.79 -42.98 3.19
C LYS A 20 30.47 -44.16 2.52
N LEU A 21 30.06 -44.46 1.27
CA LEU A 21 30.63 -45.57 0.47
C LEU A 21 32.11 -45.32 0.14
N VAL A 22 32.45 -44.07 -0.26
CA VAL A 22 33.86 -43.68 -0.47
C VAL A 22 34.69 -43.87 0.78
N GLY A 23 34.17 -43.50 1.95
CA GLY A 23 34.86 -43.72 3.24
C GLY A 23 35.08 -45.22 3.56
N THR A 24 34.13 -46.07 3.15
CA THR A 24 34.24 -47.53 3.34
C THR A 24 35.21 -48.14 2.34
N ALA A 25 35.16 -47.81 1.06
CA ALA A 25 36.08 -48.31 0.05
C ALA A 25 37.53 -47.93 0.38
N ARG A 26 37.80 -46.72 0.82
CA ARG A 26 39.15 -46.30 1.29
C ARG A 26 39.64 -47.08 2.49
N ARG A 27 38.80 -47.39 3.47
CA ARG A 27 39.16 -48.19 4.63
C ARG A 27 39.49 -49.64 4.25
N ASN A 28 38.82 -50.16 3.21
CA ASN A 28 39.07 -51.53 2.71
C ASN A 28 40.25 -51.61 1.72
N GLY A 29 40.89 -50.47 1.39
CA GLY A 29 42.02 -50.40 0.44
C GLY A 29 41.63 -50.46 -1.03
N ASP A 30 40.32 -50.37 -1.34
CA ASP A 30 39.80 -50.36 -2.70
C ASP A 30 39.80 -48.94 -3.27
N ASN A 31 40.94 -48.54 -3.79
CA ASN A 31 41.14 -47.16 -4.30
C ASN A 31 40.40 -46.95 -5.63
N ASP A 32 40.32 -47.95 -6.50
CA ASP A 32 39.66 -47.83 -7.80
C ASP A 32 38.15 -47.60 -7.63
N GLU A 33 37.52 -48.31 -6.68
CA GLU A 33 36.11 -48.09 -6.37
C GLU A 33 35.90 -46.74 -5.67
N ALA A 34 36.80 -46.35 -4.78
CA ALA A 34 36.71 -45.02 -4.16
C ALA A 34 36.80 -43.87 -5.16
N GLU A 35 37.64 -44.00 -6.20
CA GLU A 35 37.74 -43.00 -7.29
C GLU A 35 36.48 -42.91 -8.14
N LYS A 36 35.88 -44.08 -8.49
CA LYS A 36 34.60 -44.12 -9.25
C LYS A 36 33.48 -43.46 -8.46
N LEU A 37 33.31 -43.82 -7.19
CA LEU A 37 32.30 -43.21 -6.31
C LEU A 37 32.50 -41.72 -6.12
N GLN A 38 33.77 -41.28 -6.05
CA GLN A 38 34.10 -39.86 -5.99
C GLN A 38 33.77 -39.12 -7.30
N ALA A 39 33.99 -39.75 -8.46
CA ALA A 39 33.63 -39.17 -9.76
C ALA A 39 32.10 -39.02 -9.90
N GLU A 40 31.35 -40.07 -9.50
CA GLU A 40 29.87 -39.99 -9.44
C GLU A 40 29.39 -38.87 -8.51
N SER A 41 29.98 -38.77 -7.32
CA SER A 41 29.64 -37.71 -6.35
C SER A 41 29.91 -36.29 -6.88
N ARG A 42 31.02 -36.11 -7.63
CA ARG A 42 31.33 -34.81 -8.27
C ARG A 42 30.30 -34.46 -9.36
N SER A 43 30.00 -35.44 -10.24
CA SER A 43 28.98 -35.21 -11.29
C SER A 43 27.63 -34.84 -10.71
N LEU A 44 27.18 -35.51 -9.67
CA LEU A 44 25.96 -35.19 -8.96
C LEU A 44 26.02 -33.82 -8.25
N GLY A 45 27.22 -33.43 -7.78
CA GLY A 45 27.42 -32.08 -7.23
C GLY A 45 27.27 -30.97 -8.28
N ASP A 46 27.76 -31.20 -9.51
CA ASP A 46 27.58 -30.27 -10.63
C ASP A 46 26.10 -30.19 -11.06
N ASP A 47 25.41 -31.35 -11.09
CA ASP A 47 23.97 -31.40 -11.35
C ASP A 47 23.15 -30.64 -10.27
N GLU A 48 23.51 -30.81 -8.98
CA GLU A 48 22.86 -30.11 -7.88
C GLU A 48 23.04 -28.59 -7.99
N LYS A 49 24.23 -28.13 -8.37
CA LYS A 49 24.52 -26.72 -8.59
C LYS A 49 23.65 -26.13 -9.73
N SER A 50 23.57 -26.84 -10.87
CA SER A 50 22.73 -26.42 -11.99
C SER A 50 21.24 -26.37 -11.63
N LEU A 51 20.77 -27.35 -10.83
CA LEU A 51 19.41 -27.35 -10.31
C LEU A 51 19.18 -26.24 -9.27
N ALA A 52 20.19 -25.85 -8.48
CA ALA A 52 20.10 -24.74 -7.57
C ALA A 52 19.88 -23.42 -8.32
N GLU A 53 20.61 -23.16 -9.41
CA GLU A 53 20.44 -21.99 -10.26
C GLU A 53 19.03 -21.97 -10.91
N SER A 54 18.59 -23.14 -11.39
CA SER A 54 17.24 -23.31 -11.94
C SER A 54 16.14 -23.08 -10.89
N PHE A 55 16.38 -23.49 -9.65
CA PHE A 55 15.49 -23.29 -8.52
C PHE A 55 15.33 -21.79 -8.20
N GLU A 56 16.45 -21.08 -8.03
CA GLU A 56 16.43 -19.63 -7.76
C GLU A 56 15.70 -18.86 -8.87
N THR A 57 15.95 -19.20 -10.14
CA THR A 57 15.24 -18.60 -11.28
C THR A 57 13.73 -18.85 -11.21
N ALA A 58 13.33 -20.11 -11.00
CA ALA A 58 11.92 -20.47 -10.92
C ALA A 58 11.22 -19.89 -9.68
N GLN A 59 11.94 -19.76 -8.57
CA GLN A 59 11.44 -19.12 -7.35
C GLN A 59 11.26 -17.62 -7.53
N GLY A 60 12.21 -16.94 -8.18
CA GLY A 60 12.09 -15.54 -8.55
C GLY A 60 10.87 -15.29 -9.44
N GLN A 61 10.68 -16.10 -10.51
CA GLN A 61 9.52 -16.00 -11.39
C GLN A 61 8.20 -16.23 -10.64
N LEU A 62 8.16 -17.22 -9.74
CA LEU A 62 6.97 -17.47 -8.92
C LEU A 62 6.66 -16.28 -8.02
N ARG A 63 7.68 -15.73 -7.37
CA ARG A 63 7.54 -14.52 -6.53
C ARG A 63 6.99 -13.34 -7.33
N ASP A 64 7.54 -13.09 -8.52
CA ASP A 64 7.09 -11.98 -9.38
C ASP A 64 5.62 -12.14 -9.80
N VAL A 65 5.19 -13.36 -10.10
CA VAL A 65 3.78 -13.64 -10.40
C VAL A 65 2.91 -13.41 -9.16
N MET A 66 3.32 -13.96 -8.00
CA MET A 66 2.57 -13.83 -6.74
C MET A 66 2.41 -12.36 -6.31
N LEU A 67 3.44 -11.53 -6.49
CA LEU A 67 3.39 -10.09 -6.19
C LEU A 67 2.45 -9.30 -7.13
N ARG A 68 1.94 -9.91 -8.19
CA ARG A 68 1.03 -9.31 -9.17
C ARG A 68 -0.40 -9.84 -9.09
N LEU A 69 -0.65 -10.83 -8.24
CA LEU A 69 -1.99 -11.36 -8.02
C LEU A 69 -2.71 -10.51 -6.97
N PRO A 70 -3.95 -10.08 -7.24
CA PRO A 70 -4.74 -9.37 -6.25
C PRO A 70 -5.07 -10.30 -5.08
N ASN A 71 -5.34 -9.70 -3.93
CA ASN A 71 -5.83 -10.44 -2.76
C ASN A 71 -7.23 -11.02 -3.05
N LEU A 72 -7.63 -12.03 -2.28
CA LEU A 72 -8.96 -12.61 -2.40
C LEU A 72 -9.98 -11.70 -1.69
N PRO A 73 -11.04 -11.28 -2.38
CA PRO A 73 -12.07 -10.46 -1.78
C PRO A 73 -12.76 -11.16 -0.61
N HIS A 74 -13.23 -10.39 0.36
CA HIS A 74 -14.13 -10.88 1.40
C HIS A 74 -15.50 -11.24 0.79
N ALA A 75 -16.22 -12.17 1.41
CA ALA A 75 -17.53 -12.60 0.92
C ALA A 75 -18.56 -11.46 0.82
N ASP A 76 -18.41 -10.43 1.65
CA ASP A 76 -19.28 -9.25 1.67
C ASP A 76 -18.83 -8.15 0.66
N ALA A 77 -17.69 -8.32 -0.01
CA ALA A 77 -17.30 -7.40 -1.07
C ALA A 77 -18.25 -7.58 -2.26
N PRO A 78 -18.91 -6.51 -2.74
CA PRO A 78 -19.83 -6.63 -3.85
C PRO A 78 -19.10 -7.00 -5.15
N ASP A 79 -19.73 -7.81 -5.97
CA ASP A 79 -19.20 -8.11 -7.31
C ASP A 79 -19.54 -6.94 -8.25
N GLY A 80 -18.56 -6.54 -9.07
CA GLY A 80 -18.73 -5.43 -10.00
C GLY A 80 -17.47 -5.20 -10.82
N ALA A 81 -17.57 -4.36 -11.86
CA ALA A 81 -16.50 -4.11 -12.83
C ALA A 81 -15.85 -2.72 -12.69
N SER A 82 -16.54 -1.77 -12.07
CA SER A 82 -16.09 -0.37 -11.97
C SER A 82 -16.75 0.37 -10.81
N ASP A 83 -16.33 1.62 -10.56
CA ASP A 83 -16.90 2.54 -9.59
C ASP A 83 -18.43 2.73 -9.71
N HIS A 84 -19.00 2.52 -10.89
CA HIS A 84 -20.44 2.58 -11.11
C HIS A 84 -21.23 1.45 -10.43
N ASP A 85 -20.55 0.35 -10.09
CA ASP A 85 -21.13 -0.82 -9.43
C ASP A 85 -21.00 -0.77 -7.90
N ASN A 86 -20.40 0.29 -7.34
CA ASN A 86 -20.20 0.44 -5.93
C ASN A 86 -21.52 0.75 -5.20
N PRO A 87 -22.00 -0.11 -4.29
CA PRO A 87 -23.21 0.17 -3.54
C PRO A 87 -22.99 1.22 -2.45
N LEU A 88 -24.03 2.02 -2.25
CA LEU A 88 -24.09 2.95 -1.12
C LEU A 88 -24.32 2.19 0.18
N VAL A 89 -23.48 2.40 1.18
CA VAL A 89 -23.61 1.81 2.52
C VAL A 89 -24.27 2.76 3.48
N ILE A 90 -23.69 3.94 3.62
CA ILE A 90 -24.23 5.02 4.43
C ILE A 90 -24.71 6.09 3.49
N GLY A 91 -26.02 6.34 3.48
CA GLY A 91 -26.62 7.40 2.71
C GLY A 91 -26.04 8.75 3.10
N PRO A 92 -26.08 9.71 2.20
CA PRO A 92 -25.62 11.04 2.51
C PRO A 92 -26.34 11.54 3.76
N ASN A 93 -25.60 12.12 4.70
CA ASN A 93 -26.20 12.92 5.75
C ASN A 93 -27.07 14.01 5.09
N GLN A 94 -28.02 14.52 5.82
CA GLN A 94 -29.02 15.42 5.22
C GLN A 94 -28.35 16.55 4.41
N MET A 95 -28.58 16.54 3.09
CA MET A 95 -28.05 17.58 2.22
C MET A 95 -28.66 18.93 2.61
N PRO A 96 -27.88 20.01 2.72
CA PRO A 96 -28.42 21.35 2.88
C PRO A 96 -29.47 21.64 1.82
N ALA A 97 -30.57 22.27 2.21
CA ALA A 97 -31.68 22.58 1.31
C ALA A 97 -31.25 23.48 0.10
N SER A 98 -30.19 24.27 0.32
CA SER A 98 -29.57 25.08 -0.74
C SER A 98 -28.13 25.41 -0.37
N PHE A 99 -27.31 25.57 -1.39
CA PHE A 99 -25.97 26.16 -1.28
C PHE A 99 -26.02 27.62 -1.73
N THR A 100 -25.27 28.48 -1.06
CA THR A 100 -25.07 29.86 -1.49
C THR A 100 -24.34 29.92 -2.82
N GLU A 101 -24.41 31.05 -3.51
CA GLU A 101 -23.67 31.25 -4.76
C GLU A 101 -22.17 31.01 -4.58
N TYR A 102 -21.61 31.54 -3.48
CA TYR A 102 -20.19 31.34 -3.13
C TYR A 102 -19.82 29.85 -2.91
N GLN A 103 -20.65 29.07 -2.25
CA GLN A 103 -20.42 27.64 -2.06
C GLN A 103 -20.49 26.81 -3.35
N ARG A 104 -21.15 27.36 -4.40
CA ARG A 104 -21.24 26.74 -5.73
C ARG A 104 -20.06 27.09 -6.64
N MET A 105 -19.16 27.98 -6.17
CA MET A 105 -17.93 28.25 -6.90
C MET A 105 -16.99 27.07 -6.84
N PRO A 106 -16.28 26.74 -7.93
CA PRO A 106 -15.20 25.77 -7.89
C PRO A 106 -14.10 26.20 -6.91
N HIS A 107 -13.48 25.23 -6.22
CA HIS A 107 -12.48 25.53 -5.18
C HIS A 107 -11.27 26.34 -5.69
N TRP A 108 -10.89 26.20 -6.95
CA TRP A 108 -9.81 26.99 -7.55
C TRP A 108 -10.19 28.48 -7.74
N GLU A 109 -11.45 28.78 -8.03
CA GLU A 109 -11.94 30.18 -8.12
C GLU A 109 -12.01 30.81 -6.73
N ILE A 110 -12.54 30.11 -5.75
CA ILE A 110 -12.51 30.54 -4.34
C ILE A 110 -11.07 30.80 -3.87
N ALA A 111 -10.16 29.91 -4.22
CA ALA A 111 -8.76 30.01 -3.82
C ALA A 111 -8.04 31.19 -4.48
N ASP A 112 -8.35 31.48 -5.73
CA ASP A 112 -7.83 32.65 -6.48
C ASP A 112 -8.37 33.96 -5.88
N GLU A 113 -9.67 34.01 -5.62
CA GLU A 113 -10.31 35.22 -5.02
C GLU A 113 -9.73 35.51 -3.62
N LEU A 114 -9.53 34.48 -2.80
CA LEU A 114 -8.98 34.63 -1.46
C LEU A 114 -7.45 34.75 -1.44
N GLY A 115 -6.76 34.51 -2.55
CA GLY A 115 -5.30 34.49 -2.64
C GLY A 115 -4.62 33.43 -1.77
N ILE A 116 -5.30 32.32 -1.53
CA ILE A 116 -4.83 31.24 -0.65
C ILE A 116 -4.09 30.10 -1.38
N LEU A 117 -4.15 30.05 -2.70
CA LEU A 117 -3.33 29.20 -3.56
C LEU A 117 -2.47 30.05 -4.50
N ASP A 118 -1.28 29.55 -4.82
CA ASP A 118 -0.34 30.17 -5.75
C ASP A 118 0.22 29.12 -6.71
N ASN A 119 -0.65 28.67 -7.61
CA ASN A 119 -0.32 27.60 -8.54
C ASN A 119 0.72 28.05 -9.59
N GLU A 120 0.75 29.32 -9.95
CA GLU A 120 1.74 29.86 -10.89
C GLU A 120 3.17 29.69 -10.36
N ARG A 121 3.39 30.04 -9.08
CA ARG A 121 4.69 29.83 -8.44
C ARG A 121 4.98 28.37 -8.16
N ALA A 122 3.98 27.57 -7.83
CA ALA A 122 4.16 26.13 -7.68
C ALA A 122 4.68 25.47 -8.97
N VAL A 123 4.06 25.80 -10.11
CA VAL A 123 4.47 25.33 -11.43
C VAL A 123 5.91 25.78 -11.76
N LYS A 124 6.27 27.01 -11.40
CA LYS A 124 7.64 27.53 -11.60
C LYS A 124 8.68 26.73 -10.78
N LEU A 125 8.30 26.26 -9.61
CA LEU A 125 9.22 25.53 -8.71
C LEU A 125 9.34 24.05 -9.09
N SER A 126 8.23 23.40 -9.42
CA SER A 126 8.16 21.94 -9.48
C SER A 126 7.42 21.37 -10.71
N GLY A 127 6.85 22.24 -11.55
CA GLY A 127 6.07 21.81 -12.71
C GLY A 127 4.57 21.69 -12.44
N ALA A 128 3.86 21.12 -13.40
CA ALA A 128 2.41 20.92 -13.30
C ALA A 128 2.03 19.97 -12.17
N MET A 129 0.78 20.06 -11.71
CA MET A 129 0.21 19.21 -10.65
C MET A 129 0.89 19.33 -9.27
N PHE A 130 1.69 20.37 -9.06
CA PHE A 130 2.10 20.82 -7.73
C PHE A 130 1.30 22.06 -7.35
N THR A 131 0.92 22.17 -6.10
CA THR A 131 0.19 23.32 -5.56
C THR A 131 1.00 24.00 -4.45
N MET A 132 0.79 25.30 -4.28
CA MET A 132 1.37 26.04 -3.18
C MET A 132 0.28 26.79 -2.43
N GLN A 133 0.09 26.42 -1.19
CA GLN A 133 -0.85 27.07 -0.28
C GLN A 133 -0.18 28.26 0.41
N ARG A 134 -0.91 29.36 0.57
CA ARG A 134 -0.39 30.60 1.18
C ARG A 134 -1.28 31.11 2.30
N GLY A 135 -0.67 31.75 3.30
CA GLY A 135 -1.39 32.42 4.35
C GLY A 135 -2.47 31.55 5.00
N ALA A 136 -3.73 32.01 4.90
CA ALA A 136 -4.87 31.29 5.48
C ALA A 136 -5.07 29.88 4.88
N GLY A 137 -4.75 29.67 3.62
CA GLY A 137 -4.83 28.34 2.99
C GLY A 137 -3.87 27.33 3.62
N ALA A 138 -2.62 27.72 3.83
CA ALA A 138 -1.64 26.88 4.51
C ALA A 138 -2.02 26.62 5.98
N MET A 139 -2.57 27.63 6.66
CA MET A 139 -3.06 27.48 8.04
C MET A 139 -4.25 26.54 8.11
N LEU A 140 -5.20 26.64 7.19
CA LEU A 140 -6.39 25.79 7.12
C LEU A 140 -6.00 24.32 6.87
N SER A 141 -5.13 24.08 5.90
CA SER A 141 -4.64 22.71 5.61
C SER A 141 -4.00 22.06 6.85
N ARG A 142 -3.10 22.78 7.53
CA ARG A 142 -2.49 22.30 8.76
C ARG A 142 -3.51 22.09 9.87
N ALA A 143 -4.47 23.01 10.03
CA ALA A 143 -5.51 22.92 11.05
C ALA A 143 -6.42 21.71 10.85
N LEU A 144 -6.81 21.41 9.60
CA LEU A 144 -7.61 20.22 9.28
C LEU A 144 -6.88 18.92 9.60
N CYS A 145 -5.60 18.84 9.25
CA CYS A 145 -4.81 17.66 9.56
C CYS A 145 -4.60 17.50 11.07
N GLN A 146 -4.29 18.60 11.79
CA GLN A 146 -4.17 18.59 13.26
C GLN A 146 -5.49 18.16 13.90
N TYR A 147 -6.61 18.69 13.43
CA TYR A 147 -7.92 18.34 13.96
C TYR A 147 -8.24 16.84 13.78
N ALA A 148 -7.90 16.27 12.62
CA ALA A 148 -8.11 14.84 12.37
C ALA A 148 -7.24 13.96 13.30
N LEU A 149 -6.00 14.37 13.59
CA LEU A 149 -5.14 13.69 14.56
C LEU A 149 -5.70 13.82 15.99
N ASP A 150 -6.03 15.03 16.43
CA ASP A 150 -6.53 15.30 17.79
C ASP A 150 -7.81 14.51 18.09
N MET A 151 -8.68 14.35 17.09
CA MET A 151 -9.91 13.56 17.23
C MET A 151 -9.66 12.05 17.45
N ASN A 152 -8.54 11.54 17.01
CA ASN A 152 -8.21 10.13 17.09
C ASN A 152 -7.13 9.81 18.12
N ALA A 153 -6.60 10.83 18.84
CA ALA A 153 -5.47 10.71 19.77
C ALA A 153 -5.72 9.77 20.95
N ASP A 154 -6.99 9.64 21.40
CA ASP A 154 -7.34 8.73 22.50
C ASP A 154 -7.33 7.26 22.09
N ALA A 155 -7.43 6.98 20.78
CA ALA A 155 -7.57 5.62 20.24
C ALA A 155 -6.33 5.16 19.46
N PHE A 156 -5.53 6.06 18.92
CA PHE A 156 -4.38 5.78 18.07
C PHE A 156 -3.12 6.43 18.61
N GLU A 157 -2.00 5.72 18.56
CA GLU A 157 -0.67 6.26 18.82
C GLU A 157 -0.20 7.07 17.61
N GLU A 158 0.16 8.34 17.82
CA GLU A 158 0.73 9.17 16.76
C GLU A 158 2.19 8.80 16.50
N ILE A 159 2.49 8.42 15.28
CA ILE A 159 3.83 8.10 14.79
C ILE A 159 4.24 9.13 13.74
N ARG A 160 5.50 9.54 13.76
CA ARG A 160 6.10 10.36 12.71
C ARG A 160 7.12 9.52 11.91
N PRO A 161 6.66 8.76 10.92
CA PRO A 161 7.53 7.86 10.16
C PRO A 161 8.40 8.63 9.17
N PRO A 162 9.50 8.03 8.68
CA PRO A 162 10.22 8.52 7.52
C PRO A 162 9.30 8.60 6.29
N SER A 163 9.46 9.65 5.49
CA SER A 163 8.76 9.80 4.21
C SER A 163 9.52 9.20 3.01
N LEU A 164 10.73 8.70 3.26
CA LEU A 164 11.53 7.92 2.32
C LEU A 164 11.70 6.51 2.87
N VAL A 165 11.35 5.52 2.05
CA VAL A 165 11.38 4.11 2.46
C VAL A 165 12.09 3.25 1.42
N THR A 166 12.53 2.06 1.82
CA THR A 166 13.23 1.12 0.94
C THR A 166 12.28 0.42 -0.03
N THR A 167 12.84 -0.14 -1.12
CA THR A 167 12.12 -1.03 -2.03
C THR A 167 11.44 -2.19 -1.28
N ALA A 168 12.09 -2.73 -0.26
CA ALA A 168 11.53 -3.81 0.56
C ALA A 168 10.24 -3.40 1.29
N THR A 169 10.21 -2.19 1.87
CA THR A 169 9.02 -1.63 2.53
C THR A 169 7.84 -1.51 1.57
N LEU A 170 8.02 -0.89 0.40
CA LEU A 170 6.93 -0.73 -0.58
C LEU A 170 6.49 -2.06 -1.20
N THR A 171 7.40 -3.04 -1.29
CA THR A 171 7.05 -4.38 -1.76
C THR A 171 6.23 -5.13 -0.72
N ALA A 172 6.57 -5.00 0.56
CA ALA A 172 5.85 -5.66 1.66
C ALA A 172 4.39 -5.17 1.79
N THR A 173 4.12 -3.92 1.43
CA THR A 173 2.78 -3.31 1.47
C THR A 173 2.05 -3.32 0.11
N GLY A 174 2.56 -4.06 -0.89
CA GLY A 174 1.91 -4.25 -2.18
C GLY A 174 1.97 -3.04 -3.13
N GLN A 175 2.71 -1.98 -2.79
CA GLN A 175 2.89 -0.83 -3.68
C GLN A 175 3.81 -1.20 -4.85
N LEU A 176 4.86 -1.97 -4.61
CA LEU A 176 5.74 -2.50 -5.64
C LEU A 176 5.52 -4.00 -5.84
N PRO A 177 5.72 -4.51 -7.04
CA PRO A 177 6.15 -3.81 -8.28
C PRO A 177 5.00 -3.13 -9.05
N LYS A 178 3.74 -3.32 -8.67
CA LYS A 178 2.56 -2.95 -9.45
C LYS A 178 2.47 -1.45 -9.75
N PHE A 179 2.72 -0.61 -8.75
CA PHE A 179 2.58 0.85 -8.85
C PHE A 179 3.92 1.58 -9.01
N ALA A 180 4.95 0.90 -9.53
CA ALA A 180 6.28 1.50 -9.72
C ALA A 180 6.25 2.75 -10.60
N GLU A 181 5.39 2.80 -11.61
CA GLU A 181 5.25 3.96 -12.49
C GLU A 181 4.61 5.17 -11.81
N ASP A 182 3.81 4.94 -10.77
CA ASP A 182 3.17 5.98 -9.96
C ASP A 182 4.02 6.46 -8.77
N ALA A 183 5.12 5.78 -8.47
CA ALA A 183 6.00 6.10 -7.36
C ALA A 183 7.18 7.01 -7.80
N TYR A 184 7.61 7.90 -6.90
CA TYR A 184 8.86 8.66 -7.05
C TYR A 184 10.03 7.86 -6.47
N ALA A 185 10.95 7.42 -7.33
CA ALA A 185 12.15 6.69 -6.97
C ALA A 185 13.36 7.60 -6.78
N ILE A 186 14.18 7.28 -5.78
CA ILE A 186 15.52 7.86 -5.56
C ILE A 186 16.53 6.73 -5.81
N GLU A 187 16.82 6.46 -7.06
CA GLU A 187 17.59 5.28 -7.51
C GLU A 187 18.97 5.18 -6.87
N ARG A 188 19.64 6.33 -6.62
CA ARG A 188 20.96 6.38 -6.02
C ARG A 188 21.04 5.66 -4.68
N ASP A 189 19.97 5.77 -3.87
CA ASP A 189 19.95 5.36 -2.46
C ASP A 189 19.02 4.16 -2.20
N ASP A 190 18.43 3.58 -3.26
CA ASP A 190 17.36 2.55 -3.17
C ASP A 190 16.21 3.00 -2.25
N LEU A 191 15.80 4.26 -2.38
CA LEU A 191 14.72 4.86 -1.62
C LEU A 191 13.59 5.32 -2.53
N TRP A 192 12.40 5.39 -1.95
CA TRP A 192 11.17 5.83 -2.60
C TRP A 192 10.46 6.84 -1.71
N CYS A 193 9.89 7.87 -2.33
CA CYS A 193 8.94 8.72 -1.62
C CYS A 193 7.65 7.94 -1.34
N ILE A 194 7.12 8.01 -0.12
CA ILE A 194 5.91 7.29 0.24
C ILE A 194 4.68 7.84 -0.48
N PRO A 195 3.82 6.99 -1.07
CA PRO A 195 2.51 7.40 -1.61
C PRO A 195 1.44 7.52 -0.51
N THR A 196 1.74 6.99 0.68
CA THR A 196 0.87 6.91 1.86
C THR A 196 1.72 6.54 3.08
N ALA A 197 1.35 7.02 4.27
CA ALA A 197 1.99 6.59 5.52
C ALA A 197 1.64 5.15 5.91
N GLU A 198 0.64 4.54 5.27
CA GLU A 198 0.35 3.11 5.41
C GLU A 198 1.61 2.25 5.25
N ALA A 199 2.43 2.53 4.22
CA ALA A 199 3.62 1.75 3.93
C ALA A 199 4.62 1.70 5.11
N PRO A 200 5.11 2.81 5.66
CA PRO A 200 5.99 2.75 6.81
C PRO A 200 5.30 2.28 8.10
N LEU A 201 4.04 2.65 8.35
CA LEU A 201 3.33 2.23 9.56
C LEU A 201 3.10 0.71 9.60
N THR A 202 2.65 0.12 8.50
CA THR A 202 2.45 -1.33 8.39
C THR A 202 3.77 -2.09 8.48
N SER A 203 4.84 -1.52 7.92
CA SER A 203 6.15 -2.19 7.88
C SER A 203 6.99 -1.99 9.15
N MET A 204 6.54 -1.20 10.13
CA MET A 204 7.27 -0.97 11.39
C MET A 204 7.67 -2.27 12.08
N TYR A 205 6.79 -3.25 12.04
CA TYR A 205 6.97 -4.54 12.71
C TYR A 205 7.39 -5.67 11.75
N ALA A 206 7.87 -5.33 10.55
CA ALA A 206 8.28 -6.33 9.57
C ALA A 206 9.41 -7.22 10.11
N GLY A 207 9.20 -8.54 10.09
CA GLY A 207 10.16 -9.52 10.61
C GLY A 207 10.13 -9.72 12.13
N GLU A 208 9.22 -9.07 12.84
CA GLU A 208 9.01 -9.25 14.27
C GLU A 208 7.88 -10.25 14.55
N VAL A 209 7.91 -10.87 15.70
CA VAL A 209 6.84 -11.71 16.24
C VAL A 209 6.17 -10.91 17.36
N LEU A 210 4.95 -10.48 17.12
CA LEU A 210 4.18 -9.71 18.10
C LEU A 210 3.47 -10.65 19.08
N ASP A 211 3.39 -10.24 20.35
CA ASP A 211 2.57 -10.93 21.34
C ASP A 211 1.10 -10.57 21.10
N GLU A 212 0.22 -11.57 21.14
CA GLU A 212 -1.22 -11.39 20.95
C GLU A 212 -1.82 -10.37 21.93
N SER A 213 -1.29 -10.28 23.15
CA SER A 213 -1.72 -9.31 24.15
C SER A 213 -1.45 -7.85 23.78
N GLN A 214 -0.63 -7.59 22.77
CA GLN A 214 -0.35 -6.24 22.25
C GLN A 214 -1.39 -5.77 21.22
N LEU A 215 -2.19 -6.70 20.68
CA LEU A 215 -3.18 -6.40 19.66
C LEU A 215 -4.50 -5.89 20.26
N PRO A 216 -5.21 -4.99 19.59
CA PRO A 216 -4.82 -4.33 18.33
C PRO A 216 -3.80 -3.21 18.56
N LEU A 217 -2.80 -3.09 17.68
CA LEU A 217 -1.94 -1.92 17.59
C LEU A 217 -2.61 -0.90 16.68
N ARG A 218 -2.85 0.29 17.18
CA ARG A 218 -3.51 1.38 16.45
C ARG A 218 -2.56 2.54 16.28
N LEU A 219 -2.18 2.81 15.07
CA LEU A 219 -1.16 3.78 14.69
C LEU A 219 -1.77 4.86 13.81
N MET A 220 -1.36 6.11 13.99
CA MET A 220 -1.73 7.18 13.09
C MET A 220 -0.52 8.03 12.70
N ALA A 221 -0.57 8.63 11.53
CA ALA A 221 0.48 9.53 11.07
C ALA A 221 -0.09 10.66 10.22
N TYR A 222 0.59 11.80 10.28
CA TYR A 222 0.45 12.90 9.33
C TYR A 222 1.72 13.02 8.52
N SER A 223 1.62 12.89 7.20
CA SER A 223 2.79 12.90 6.33
C SER A 223 2.54 13.56 4.97
N SER A 224 3.62 14.02 4.35
CA SER A 224 3.63 14.28 2.91
C SER A 224 3.59 12.95 2.17
N CYS A 225 2.73 12.87 1.16
CA CYS A 225 2.59 11.72 0.27
C CYS A 225 2.85 12.15 -1.17
N TYR A 226 3.39 11.24 -1.98
CA TYR A 226 3.85 11.53 -3.33
C TYR A 226 3.34 10.51 -4.32
N ARG A 227 2.70 10.99 -5.39
CA ARG A 227 2.21 10.13 -6.49
C ARG A 227 2.54 10.77 -7.83
N ARG A 228 3.04 10.01 -8.78
CA ARG A 228 3.33 10.51 -10.13
C ARG A 228 2.07 10.69 -10.98
N GLU A 229 0.96 10.10 -10.56
CA GLU A 229 -0.32 10.21 -11.25
C GLU A 229 -0.24 9.83 -12.74
N ALA A 230 0.55 8.79 -13.08
CA ALA A 230 0.92 8.44 -14.44
C ALA A 230 -0.27 8.14 -15.36
N GLY A 231 -1.40 7.66 -14.80
CA GLY A 231 -2.63 7.34 -15.55
C GLY A 231 -3.69 8.45 -15.56
N SER A 232 -3.40 9.65 -15.05
CA SER A 232 -4.42 10.66 -14.77
C SER A 232 -4.57 11.76 -15.85
N ALA A 233 -3.96 11.61 -17.01
CA ALA A 233 -3.93 12.63 -18.05
C ALA A 233 -5.32 13.20 -18.35
N GLY A 234 -5.48 14.54 -18.19
CA GLY A 234 -6.71 15.27 -18.49
C GLY A 234 -7.78 15.27 -17.38
N ARG A 235 -7.59 14.53 -16.27
CA ARG A 235 -8.51 14.52 -15.13
C ARG A 235 -8.10 15.55 -14.08
N ASP A 236 -9.06 16.32 -13.55
CA ASP A 236 -8.86 17.28 -12.46
C ASP A 236 -7.63 18.19 -12.62
N THR A 237 -7.47 18.78 -13.81
CA THR A 237 -6.29 19.59 -14.19
C THR A 237 -6.24 20.96 -13.51
N ARG A 238 -7.31 21.36 -12.81
CA ARG A 238 -7.41 22.63 -12.09
C ARG A 238 -7.59 22.40 -10.60
N GLY A 239 -7.05 23.31 -9.80
CA GLY A 239 -7.19 23.28 -8.35
C GLY A 239 -6.22 22.31 -7.69
N MET A 240 -6.68 21.65 -6.62
CA MET A 240 -5.84 20.83 -5.74
C MET A 240 -6.40 19.44 -5.46
N LEU A 241 -7.33 18.93 -6.28
CA LEU A 241 -7.88 17.58 -6.07
C LEU A 241 -6.91 16.47 -6.46
N ARG A 242 -6.04 16.73 -7.45
CA ARG A 242 -5.06 15.79 -7.94
C ARG A 242 -3.69 16.43 -7.99
N GLN A 243 -2.77 15.92 -7.18
CA GLN A 243 -1.48 16.54 -6.95
C GLN A 243 -0.38 15.48 -6.87
N HIS A 244 0.83 15.83 -7.33
CA HIS A 244 2.02 14.99 -7.16
C HIS A 244 2.51 14.92 -5.70
N GLN A 245 2.21 15.95 -4.91
CA GLN A 245 2.49 16.00 -3.48
C GLN A 245 1.26 16.50 -2.73
N PHE A 246 0.84 15.77 -1.73
CA PHE A 246 -0.29 16.11 -0.88
C PHE A 246 -0.04 15.67 0.57
N TRP A 247 -0.90 16.10 1.47
CA TRP A 247 -0.83 15.74 2.88
C TRP A 247 -1.93 14.76 3.22
N LYS A 248 -1.60 13.74 4.03
CA LYS A 248 -2.55 12.71 4.45
C LYS A 248 -2.42 12.42 5.94
N CYS A 249 -3.56 12.34 6.62
CA CYS A 249 -3.68 11.72 7.95
C CYS A 249 -4.05 10.26 7.72
N GLU A 250 -3.20 9.36 8.18
CA GLU A 250 -3.33 7.93 8.00
C GLU A 250 -3.66 7.25 9.30
N LEU A 251 -4.59 6.32 9.28
CA LEU A 251 -4.89 5.41 10.39
C LEU A 251 -4.55 4.00 9.96
N VAL A 252 -3.80 3.26 10.76
CA VAL A 252 -3.45 1.86 10.53
C VAL A 252 -3.72 1.08 11.81
N SER A 253 -4.42 -0.04 11.68
CA SER A 253 -4.61 -0.99 12.78
C SER A 253 -4.02 -2.34 12.41
N ILE A 254 -3.21 -2.91 13.31
CA ILE A 254 -2.70 -4.27 13.22
C ILE A 254 -3.47 -5.09 14.25
N THR A 255 -4.16 -6.11 13.79
CA THR A 255 -5.05 -6.94 14.61
C THR A 255 -4.93 -8.42 14.23
N ASP A 256 -5.55 -9.30 15.02
CA ASP A 256 -5.74 -10.68 14.63
C ASP A 256 -6.79 -10.81 13.49
N ALA A 257 -6.85 -11.98 12.88
CA ALA A 257 -7.75 -12.22 11.75
C ALA A 257 -9.23 -12.22 12.15
N GLU A 258 -9.55 -12.54 13.41
CA GLU A 258 -10.91 -12.67 13.90
C GLU A 258 -11.56 -11.30 14.12
N SER A 259 -10.79 -10.34 14.64
CA SER A 259 -11.25 -8.98 14.91
C SER A 259 -11.05 -7.99 13.75
N ALA A 260 -10.39 -8.41 12.66
CA ALA A 260 -10.03 -7.51 11.55
C ALA A 260 -11.24 -6.78 10.94
N MET A 261 -12.37 -7.46 10.77
CA MET A 261 -13.56 -6.86 10.17
C MET A 261 -14.23 -5.84 11.12
N GLU A 262 -14.27 -6.13 12.42
CA GLU A 262 -14.78 -5.19 13.42
C GLU A 262 -13.90 -3.95 13.53
N GLU A 263 -12.59 -4.14 13.50
CA GLU A 263 -11.64 -3.04 13.51
C GLU A 263 -11.72 -2.19 12.24
N HIS A 264 -12.00 -2.78 11.08
CA HIS A 264 -12.26 -2.06 9.84
C HIS A 264 -13.49 -1.13 9.95
N GLU A 265 -14.61 -1.64 10.48
CA GLU A 265 -15.82 -0.83 10.72
C GLU A 265 -15.53 0.31 11.71
N ARG A 266 -14.80 0.03 12.79
CA ARG A 266 -14.41 1.03 13.79
C ARG A 266 -13.51 2.12 13.19
N MET A 267 -12.51 1.76 12.40
CA MET A 267 -11.60 2.70 11.74
C MET A 267 -12.35 3.57 10.72
N THR A 268 -13.27 2.98 9.96
CA THR A 268 -14.15 3.72 9.03
C THR A 268 -15.00 4.75 9.79
N ALA A 269 -15.57 4.36 10.93
CA ALA A 269 -16.33 5.29 11.77
C ALA A 269 -15.48 6.45 12.31
N CYS A 270 -14.20 6.23 12.61
CA CYS A 270 -13.27 7.30 12.98
C CYS A 270 -13.09 8.33 11.85
N ALA A 271 -12.92 7.87 10.60
CA ALA A 271 -12.81 8.75 9.45
C ALA A 271 -14.11 9.52 9.19
N GLU A 272 -15.28 8.87 9.29
CA GLU A 272 -16.58 9.50 9.16
C GLU A 272 -16.82 10.59 10.20
N GLU A 273 -16.41 10.34 11.45
CA GLU A 273 -16.64 11.28 12.56
C GLU A 273 -15.92 12.61 12.31
N VAL A 274 -14.74 12.60 11.69
CA VAL A 274 -14.05 13.84 11.27
C VAL A 274 -14.93 14.66 10.34
N LEU A 275 -15.51 14.02 9.31
CA LEU A 275 -16.38 14.70 8.34
C LEU A 275 -17.68 15.19 8.97
N LYS A 276 -18.27 14.40 9.88
CA LYS A 276 -19.48 14.77 10.64
C LYS A 276 -19.27 16.03 11.46
N ARG A 277 -18.17 16.07 12.24
CA ARG A 277 -17.85 17.24 13.09
C ARG A 277 -17.45 18.48 12.30
N LEU A 278 -16.91 18.31 11.11
CA LEU A 278 -16.66 19.42 10.19
C LEU A 278 -17.94 19.91 9.51
N GLY A 279 -19.07 19.23 9.73
CA GLY A 279 -20.36 19.59 9.11
C GLY A 279 -20.38 19.38 7.59
N LEU A 280 -19.51 18.53 7.08
CA LEU A 280 -19.44 18.24 5.66
C LEU A 280 -20.54 17.27 5.23
N HIS A 281 -21.07 17.48 4.04
CA HIS A 281 -21.99 16.53 3.41
C HIS A 281 -21.20 15.44 2.71
N PHE A 282 -21.37 14.18 3.15
CA PHE A 282 -20.60 13.03 2.65
C PHE A 282 -21.48 11.77 2.55
N ARG A 283 -20.97 10.80 1.87
CA ARG A 283 -21.50 9.43 1.79
C ARG A 283 -20.39 8.41 1.92
N THR A 284 -20.72 7.17 2.32
CA THR A 284 -19.81 6.04 2.37
C THR A 284 -20.25 4.98 1.36
N MET A 285 -19.34 4.58 0.50
CA MET A 285 -19.52 3.58 -0.55
C MET A 285 -18.74 2.31 -0.19
N THR A 286 -19.27 1.12 -0.47
CA THR A 286 -18.44 -0.08 -0.51
C THR A 286 -17.89 -0.24 -1.91
N LEU A 287 -16.60 -0.48 -2.05
CA LEU A 287 -16.03 -0.75 -3.35
C LEU A 287 -16.33 -2.18 -3.79
N CYS A 288 -16.70 -2.33 -5.05
CA CYS A 288 -16.84 -3.63 -5.70
C CYS A 288 -15.47 -4.22 -6.06
N THR A 289 -15.45 -5.50 -6.38
CA THR A 289 -14.20 -6.25 -6.68
C THR A 289 -13.40 -5.67 -7.85
N GLY A 290 -14.03 -4.99 -8.79
CA GLY A 290 -13.37 -4.36 -9.94
C GLY A 290 -12.77 -2.99 -9.67
N ASP A 291 -13.19 -2.32 -8.59
CA ASP A 291 -12.73 -0.98 -8.21
C ASP A 291 -11.84 -1.00 -6.95
N MET A 292 -11.91 -2.07 -6.19
CA MET A 292 -11.19 -2.25 -4.93
C MET A 292 -9.67 -2.28 -5.12
N GLY A 293 -8.93 -1.73 -4.16
CA GLY A 293 -7.47 -1.76 -4.12
C GLY A 293 -6.92 -3.19 -4.17
N PHE A 294 -5.79 -3.36 -4.85
CA PHE A 294 -5.15 -4.63 -5.15
C PHE A 294 -4.87 -5.52 -3.93
N GLY A 295 -4.47 -4.94 -2.80
CA GLY A 295 -4.17 -5.67 -1.56
C GLY A 295 -5.38 -5.87 -0.66
N ALA A 296 -6.48 -5.17 -0.92
CA ALA A 296 -7.64 -5.15 -0.04
C ALA A 296 -8.53 -6.38 -0.20
N ARG A 297 -9.23 -6.73 0.86
CA ARG A 297 -10.29 -7.73 0.88
C ARG A 297 -11.68 -7.11 0.90
N LYS A 298 -11.81 -5.92 1.51
CA LYS A 298 -13.01 -5.09 1.54
C LYS A 298 -12.57 -3.64 1.71
N THR A 299 -13.24 -2.72 1.05
CA THR A 299 -12.92 -1.29 1.10
C THR A 299 -14.18 -0.46 1.22
N TYR A 300 -14.12 0.56 2.06
CA TYR A 300 -15.08 1.66 2.10
C TYR A 300 -14.39 2.95 1.66
N ASP A 301 -15.03 3.67 0.72
CA ASP A 301 -14.63 5.02 0.35
C ASP A 301 -15.61 6.03 0.94
N LEU A 302 -15.06 7.08 1.54
CA LEU A 302 -15.81 8.23 2.00
C LEU A 302 -15.70 9.34 0.96
N GLU A 303 -16.83 9.78 0.47
CA GLU A 303 -16.91 10.81 -0.57
C GLU A 303 -17.64 12.06 -0.05
N VAL A 304 -17.04 13.23 -0.21
CA VAL A 304 -17.66 14.51 0.14
C VAL A 304 -18.30 15.15 -1.06
N TRP A 305 -19.44 15.83 -0.83
CA TRP A 305 -20.12 16.60 -1.87
C TRP A 305 -19.39 17.89 -2.15
N LEU A 306 -19.07 18.14 -3.40
CA LEU A 306 -18.49 19.39 -3.87
C LEU A 306 -19.54 20.21 -4.64
N PRO A 307 -20.16 21.23 -4.03
CA PRO A 307 -21.23 22.01 -4.68
C PRO A 307 -20.79 22.69 -5.97
N GLY A 308 -19.52 23.16 -6.04
CA GLY A 308 -18.95 23.80 -7.21
C GLY A 308 -18.73 22.87 -8.41
N GLN A 309 -18.69 21.55 -8.17
CA GLN A 309 -18.57 20.53 -9.22
C GLN A 309 -19.85 19.72 -9.39
N ASN A 310 -20.83 19.90 -8.49
CA ASN A 310 -22.08 19.14 -8.43
C ASN A 310 -21.85 17.62 -8.45
N THR A 311 -20.87 17.15 -7.66
CA THR A 311 -20.50 15.73 -7.58
C THR A 311 -19.90 15.38 -6.23
N TYR A 312 -19.92 14.09 -5.89
CA TYR A 312 -19.14 13.53 -4.78
C TYR A 312 -17.70 13.28 -5.23
N ARG A 313 -16.78 13.48 -4.30
CA ARG A 313 -15.36 13.18 -4.49
C ARG A 313 -14.81 12.45 -3.27
N GLU A 314 -14.04 11.41 -3.53
CA GLU A 314 -13.33 10.65 -2.52
C GLU A 314 -12.40 11.55 -1.70
N ILE A 315 -12.46 11.40 -0.38
CA ILE A 315 -11.59 12.09 0.58
C ILE A 315 -10.84 11.08 1.46
N SER A 316 -11.37 9.88 1.62
CA SER A 316 -10.77 8.83 2.44
C SER A 316 -11.13 7.46 1.89
N SER A 317 -10.21 6.50 2.01
CA SER A 317 -10.41 5.09 1.66
C SER A 317 -9.98 4.23 2.83
N CYS A 318 -10.83 3.33 3.29
CA CYS A 318 -10.61 2.44 4.43
C CYS A 318 -10.66 0.99 3.96
N SER A 319 -9.55 0.28 4.07
CA SER A 319 -9.41 -1.09 3.56
C SER A 319 -9.01 -2.09 4.65
N VAL A 320 -9.41 -3.34 4.47
CA VAL A 320 -8.96 -4.49 5.23
C VAL A 320 -8.48 -5.59 4.31
#